data_3844393f02645cf9108bc678ddf31c41
#
_entry.id   3844393f02645cf9108bc678ddf31c41
#
_cell.length_a   1.000
_cell.length_b   1.000
_cell.length_c   1.000
_cell.angle_alpha   90.00
_cell.angle_beta   90.00
_cell.angle_gamma   90.00
#
_symmetry.space_group_name_H-M   'P 1'
#
loop_
_entity.id
_entity.type
_entity.pdbx_description
1 polymer ?
#
loop_
_entity_poly.entity_id
_entity_poly.type
_entity_poly.pdbx_seq_one_letter_code
_entity_poly.pdbx_strand_id
1 'polypeptide(L)'
;DEILYSPLMRAADTAKHISGITGIPAREELRLKEQNFGRYESTPRDGREFAAAKMNFVDDFDGGETMLHLSQRIYNLIDDIRNDNSDKIYLLVAHNGISRIVESYFRNMSNDEFSGFGIKNCELKKYEFKDKNA
;
A
#
# COMPACT_ATOMS: atom_id res chain seq x y z
N ASP A 1 -2.21 19.89 -1.87
CA ASP A 1 -1.83 18.54 -2.02
C ASP A 1 -0.91 18.08 -0.92
N GLU A 2 -0.74 16.80 -0.77
CA GLU A 2 -0.07 16.24 0.39
C GLU A 2 0.60 14.92 0.01
N ILE A 3 1.77 14.65 0.64
CA ILE A 3 2.48 13.39 0.50
C ILE A 3 2.33 12.61 1.81
N LEU A 4 1.86 11.36 1.73
CA LEU A 4 1.80 10.44 2.86
C LEU A 4 2.81 9.33 2.62
N TYR A 5 3.64 9.02 3.60
CA TYR A 5 4.70 8.03 3.39
C TYR A 5 4.79 7.01 4.51
N SER A 6 5.18 5.79 4.13
CA SER A 6 5.48 4.71 5.07
C SER A 6 6.64 5.10 5.99
N PRO A 7 6.61 4.67 7.26
CA PRO A 7 7.71 4.96 8.19
C PRO A 7 9.02 4.25 7.84
N LEU A 8 9.01 3.25 6.96
CA LEU A 8 10.22 2.53 6.59
C LEU A 8 11.14 3.43 5.78
N MET A 9 12.46 3.31 6.03
CA MET A 9 13.47 4.25 5.55
C MET A 9 13.40 4.53 4.05
N ARG A 10 13.26 3.48 3.22
CA ARG A 10 13.23 3.65 1.76
C ARG A 10 12.10 4.55 1.30
N ALA A 11 10.91 4.34 1.85
CA ALA A 11 9.75 5.14 1.49
C ALA A 11 9.87 6.57 2.06
N ALA A 12 10.33 6.69 3.30
CA ALA A 12 10.50 7.98 3.94
C ALA A 12 11.52 8.85 3.18
N ASP A 13 12.65 8.26 2.78
CA ASP A 13 13.69 8.99 2.03
C ASP A 13 13.18 9.45 0.67
N THR A 14 12.46 8.59 -0.04
CA THR A 14 11.84 8.95 -1.32
C THR A 14 10.85 10.10 -1.16
N ALA A 15 9.98 10.03 -0.16
CA ALA A 15 8.98 11.06 0.09
C ALA A 15 9.62 12.40 0.45
N LYS A 16 10.66 12.38 1.27
CA LYS A 16 11.37 13.60 1.67
C LYS A 16 12.08 14.25 0.47
N HIS A 17 12.63 13.43 -0.41
CA HIS A 17 13.25 13.92 -1.64
C HIS A 17 12.21 14.61 -2.55
N ILE A 18 11.07 13.98 -2.75
CA ILE A 18 9.98 14.56 -3.55
C ILE A 18 9.48 15.87 -2.92
N SER A 19 9.27 15.87 -1.60
CA SER A 19 8.83 17.05 -0.87
C SER A 19 9.83 18.20 -1.01
N GLY A 20 11.13 17.89 -0.94
CA GLY A 20 12.19 18.89 -1.10
C GLY A 20 12.21 19.55 -2.47
N ILE A 21 11.90 18.79 -3.52
CA ILE A 21 11.88 19.30 -4.89
C ILE A 21 10.59 20.08 -5.19
N THR A 22 9.45 19.54 -4.73
CA THR A 22 8.13 20.07 -5.11
C THR A 22 7.58 21.12 -4.16
N GLY A 23 8.08 21.17 -2.92
CA GLY A 23 7.52 22.02 -1.89
C GLY A 23 6.22 21.47 -1.29
N ILE A 24 5.76 20.30 -1.71
CA ILE A 24 4.54 19.69 -1.19
C ILE A 24 4.82 19.11 0.20
N PRO A 25 4.00 19.43 1.23
CA PRO A 25 4.24 18.88 2.56
C PRO A 25 4.11 17.37 2.58
N ALA A 26 4.98 16.72 3.34
CA ALA A 26 4.98 15.28 3.52
C ALA A 26 4.84 14.92 5.01
N ARG A 27 4.00 13.92 5.31
CA ARG A 27 3.89 13.39 6.66
C ARG A 27 3.89 11.88 6.67
N GLU A 28 4.36 11.34 7.78
CA GLU A 28 4.39 9.90 8.01
C GLU A 28 2.98 9.36 8.22
N GLU A 29 2.69 8.21 7.60
CA GLU A 29 1.45 7.50 7.78
C GLU A 29 1.75 6.05 8.13
N LEU A 30 1.53 5.67 9.37
CA LEU A 30 1.86 4.33 9.88
C LEU A 30 1.12 3.23 9.13
N ARG A 31 -0.09 3.51 8.66
CA ARG A 31 -0.90 2.53 7.93
C ARG A 31 -0.31 2.12 6.58
N LEU A 32 0.70 2.85 6.08
CA LEU A 32 1.39 2.51 4.83
C LEU A 32 2.57 1.59 5.02
N LYS A 33 2.88 1.18 6.25
CA LYS A 33 3.96 0.25 6.53
C LYS A 33 3.71 -1.07 5.79
N GLU A 34 4.79 -1.67 5.26
CA GLU A 34 4.69 -2.95 4.57
C GLU A 34 4.14 -4.03 5.50
N GLN A 35 3.50 -5.04 4.90
CA GLN A 35 3.00 -6.20 5.62
C GLN A 35 4.13 -6.90 6.36
N ASN A 36 3.87 -7.29 7.60
CA ASN A 36 4.77 -8.17 8.34
C ASN A 36 4.48 -9.60 7.91
N PHE A 37 5.44 -10.25 7.25
CA PHE A 37 5.28 -11.60 6.73
C PHE A 37 5.67 -12.70 7.74
N GLY A 38 5.91 -12.34 9.01
CA GLY A 38 6.21 -13.31 10.05
C GLY A 38 7.40 -14.19 9.71
N ARG A 39 7.18 -15.52 9.67
CA ARG A 39 8.28 -16.47 9.37
C ARG A 39 8.90 -16.31 7.98
N TYR A 40 8.24 -15.60 7.07
CA TYR A 40 8.77 -15.34 5.73
C TYR A 40 9.61 -14.07 5.65
N GLU A 41 9.73 -13.31 6.73
CA GLU A 41 10.69 -12.21 6.77
C GLU A 41 12.10 -12.78 6.59
N SER A 42 12.92 -12.09 5.81
CA SER A 42 14.29 -12.52 5.47
C SER A 42 14.37 -13.74 4.56
N THR A 43 13.26 -14.22 4.00
CA THR A 43 13.28 -15.28 2.99
C THR A 43 13.24 -14.66 1.59
N PRO A 44 13.68 -15.41 0.54
CA PRO A 44 13.57 -14.91 -0.83
C PRO A 44 12.12 -14.62 -1.23
N ARG A 45 11.90 -13.44 -1.81
CA ARG A 45 10.55 -13.01 -2.23
C ARG A 45 10.06 -13.76 -3.48
N ASP A 46 10.96 -14.40 -4.22
CA ASP A 46 10.63 -15.22 -5.39
C ASP A 46 10.52 -16.71 -5.06
N GLY A 47 10.65 -17.11 -3.79
CA GLY A 47 10.54 -18.49 -3.38
C GLY A 47 9.13 -19.05 -3.52
N ARG A 48 9.04 -20.37 -3.77
CA ARG A 48 7.75 -21.06 -3.94
C ARG A 48 6.89 -20.98 -2.68
N GLU A 49 7.50 -21.14 -1.52
CA GLU A 49 6.77 -21.10 -0.24
C GLU A 49 6.18 -19.73 0.01
N PHE A 50 6.93 -18.68 -0.28
CA PHE A 50 6.45 -17.32 -0.15
C PHE A 50 5.32 -17.04 -1.15
N ALA A 51 5.47 -17.51 -2.40
CA ALA A 51 4.42 -17.33 -3.42
C ALA A 51 3.11 -18.02 -3.00
N ALA A 52 3.20 -19.23 -2.46
CA ALA A 52 2.03 -19.94 -1.94
C ALA A 52 1.42 -19.23 -0.72
N ALA A 53 2.27 -18.70 0.17
CA ALA A 53 1.82 -17.99 1.36
C ALA A 53 1.03 -16.72 1.00
N LYS A 54 1.41 -16.03 -0.06
CA LYS A 54 0.69 -14.82 -0.51
C LYS A 54 -0.75 -15.09 -0.92
N MET A 55 -1.12 -16.35 -1.16
CA MET A 55 -2.50 -16.74 -1.46
C MET A 55 -3.31 -17.04 -0.19
N ASN A 56 -2.68 -17.06 0.98
CA ASN A 56 -3.32 -17.28 2.26
C ASN A 56 -3.67 -15.95 2.91
N PHE A 57 -4.95 -15.61 2.90
CA PHE A 57 -5.39 -14.29 3.34
C PHE A 57 -5.63 -14.17 4.84
N VAL A 58 -5.75 -15.30 5.53
CA VAL A 58 -6.07 -15.34 6.97
C VAL A 58 -4.95 -15.92 7.84
N ASP A 59 -3.83 -16.31 7.24
CA ASP A 59 -2.66 -16.81 7.97
C ASP A 59 -1.79 -15.61 8.39
N ASP A 60 -1.35 -15.59 9.65
CA ASP A 60 -0.47 -14.54 10.16
C ASP A 60 1.03 -14.88 10.02
N PHE A 61 1.35 -16.07 9.50
CA PHE A 61 2.74 -16.49 9.25
C PHE A 61 3.59 -16.50 10.52
N ASP A 62 3.03 -17.01 11.64
CA ASP A 62 3.70 -17.10 12.94
C ASP A 62 4.17 -15.74 13.47
N GLY A 63 3.23 -14.87 13.75
CA GLY A 63 3.48 -13.58 14.38
C GLY A 63 3.56 -12.40 13.43
N GLY A 64 3.26 -12.62 12.15
CA GLY A 64 3.13 -11.54 11.19
C GLY A 64 1.71 -10.97 11.16
N GLU A 65 1.36 -10.39 10.03
CA GLU A 65 0.06 -9.75 9.82
C GLU A 65 -0.71 -10.52 8.75
N THR A 66 -2.00 -10.78 9.01
CA THR A 66 -2.85 -11.40 7.98
C THR A 66 -3.14 -10.41 6.87
N MET A 67 -3.44 -10.93 5.68
CA MET A 67 -3.84 -10.10 4.55
C MET A 67 -5.11 -9.31 4.85
N LEU A 68 -6.04 -9.90 5.59
CA LEU A 68 -7.27 -9.22 5.95
C LEU A 68 -7.02 -8.02 6.87
N HIS A 69 -6.13 -8.16 7.85
CA HIS A 69 -5.75 -7.05 8.72
C HIS A 69 -5.04 -5.95 7.93
N LEU A 70 -4.12 -6.32 7.06
CA LEU A 70 -3.44 -5.37 6.17
C LEU A 70 -4.45 -4.61 5.32
N SER A 71 -5.38 -5.33 4.70
CA SER A 71 -6.42 -4.72 3.86
C SER A 71 -7.27 -3.73 4.66
N GLN A 72 -7.62 -4.08 5.89
CA GLN A 72 -8.43 -3.21 6.74
C GLN A 72 -7.73 -1.88 7.00
N ARG A 73 -6.46 -1.89 7.37
CA ARG A 73 -5.76 -0.63 7.67
C ARG A 73 -5.54 0.23 6.43
N ILE A 74 -5.29 -0.39 5.28
CA ILE A 74 -5.13 0.36 4.04
C ILE A 74 -6.48 0.92 3.57
N TYR A 75 -7.54 0.13 3.64
CA TYR A 75 -8.88 0.59 3.27
C TYR A 75 -9.35 1.72 4.17
N ASN A 76 -9.04 1.66 5.47
CA ASN A 76 -9.35 2.74 6.40
C ASN A 76 -8.65 4.04 6.00
N LEU A 77 -7.39 3.96 5.59
CA LEU A 77 -6.66 5.14 5.10
C LEU A 77 -7.31 5.72 3.84
N ILE A 78 -7.64 4.87 2.88
CA ILE A 78 -8.26 5.33 1.62
C ILE A 78 -9.64 5.93 1.90
N ASP A 79 -10.41 5.34 2.80
CA ASP A 79 -11.71 5.89 3.21
C ASP A 79 -11.55 7.28 3.85
N ASP A 80 -10.54 7.47 4.68
CA ASP A 80 -10.26 8.78 5.28
C ASP A 80 -9.92 9.83 4.21
N ILE A 81 -9.11 9.44 3.22
CA ILE A 81 -8.78 10.32 2.09
C ILE A 81 -10.04 10.66 1.29
N ARG A 82 -10.86 9.64 1.00
CA ARG A 82 -12.12 9.83 0.25
C ARG A 82 -13.08 10.75 0.97
N ASN A 83 -13.13 10.67 2.30
CA ASN A 83 -14.05 11.45 3.11
C ASN A 83 -13.53 12.84 3.45
N ASP A 84 -12.28 13.13 3.11
CA ASP A 84 -11.76 14.49 3.16
C ASP A 84 -12.44 15.29 2.05
N ASN A 85 -13.18 16.31 2.43
CA ASN A 85 -13.96 17.13 1.50
C ASN A 85 -13.12 18.15 0.73
N SER A 86 -11.78 18.10 0.87
CA SER A 86 -10.90 18.94 0.08
C SER A 86 -10.69 18.32 -1.31
N ASP A 87 -10.35 19.14 -2.29
CA ASP A 87 -9.98 18.65 -3.63
C ASP A 87 -8.50 18.29 -3.72
N LYS A 88 -7.91 17.92 -2.61
CA LYS A 88 -6.49 17.57 -2.54
C LYS A 88 -6.17 16.31 -3.32
N ILE A 89 -5.00 16.33 -3.94
CA ILE A 89 -4.37 15.15 -4.49
C ILE A 89 -3.38 14.63 -3.47
N TYR A 90 -3.47 13.35 -3.15
CA TYR A 90 -2.57 12.68 -2.21
C TYR A 90 -1.61 11.80 -2.97
N LEU A 91 -0.32 11.90 -2.66
CA LEU A 91 0.70 10.96 -3.15
C LEU A 91 1.03 10.01 -2.01
N LEU A 92 0.81 8.72 -2.23
CA LEU A 92 1.15 7.69 -1.26
C LEU A 92 2.50 7.07 -1.65
N VAL A 93 3.46 7.12 -0.75
CA VAL A 93 4.79 6.52 -0.95
C VAL A 93 4.91 5.34 0.00
N ALA A 94 4.86 4.14 -0.55
CA ALA A 94 4.77 2.93 0.24
C ALA A 94 5.60 1.78 -0.36
N HIS A 95 5.02 0.60 -0.44
CA HIS A 95 5.72 -0.61 -0.82
C HIS A 95 4.89 -1.41 -1.82
N ASN A 96 5.54 -2.31 -2.53
CA ASN A 96 4.89 -3.07 -3.59
C ASN A 96 3.72 -3.93 -3.06
N GLY A 97 3.88 -4.54 -1.89
CA GLY A 97 2.79 -5.32 -1.29
C GLY A 97 1.56 -4.49 -0.96
N ILE A 98 1.75 -3.21 -0.66
CA ILE A 98 0.63 -2.28 -0.40
C ILE A 98 -0.10 -1.93 -1.70
N SER A 99 0.60 -1.87 -2.82
CA SER A 99 0.02 -1.44 -4.09
C SER A 99 -1.15 -2.32 -4.54
N ARG A 100 -1.07 -3.62 -4.30
CA ARG A 100 -2.16 -4.54 -4.67
C ARG A 100 -3.41 -4.33 -3.82
N ILE A 101 -3.25 -3.95 -2.55
CA ILE A 101 -4.38 -3.62 -1.70
C ILE A 101 -5.06 -2.35 -2.20
N VAL A 102 -4.28 -1.33 -2.55
CA VAL A 102 -4.81 -0.09 -3.11
C VAL A 102 -5.56 -0.37 -4.41
N GLU A 103 -4.98 -1.17 -5.29
CA GLU A 103 -5.63 -1.54 -6.55
C GLU A 103 -6.97 -2.24 -6.29
N SER A 104 -7.03 -3.15 -5.31
CA SER A 104 -8.25 -3.87 -4.98
C SER A 104 -9.36 -2.97 -4.44
N TYR A 105 -9.01 -1.83 -3.85
CA TYR A 105 -10.02 -0.85 -3.41
C TYR A 105 -10.77 -0.25 -4.60
N PHE A 106 -10.07 -0.09 -5.73
CA PHE A 106 -10.63 0.60 -6.90
C PHE A 106 -11.19 -0.33 -7.97
N ARG A 107 -10.86 -1.62 -7.93
CA ARG A 107 -11.42 -2.59 -8.89
C ARG A 107 -11.48 -3.99 -8.32
N ASN A 108 -12.35 -4.81 -8.87
CA ASN A 108 -12.44 -6.22 -8.52
C ASN A 108 -11.29 -6.98 -9.20
N MET A 109 -10.74 -7.94 -8.47
CA MET A 109 -9.61 -8.76 -8.93
C MET A 109 -9.87 -10.21 -8.54
N SER A 110 -9.41 -11.15 -9.39
CA SER A 110 -9.33 -12.54 -8.96
C SER A 110 -8.19 -12.69 -7.94
N ASN A 111 -8.16 -13.82 -7.23
CA ASN A 111 -7.07 -14.08 -6.29
C ASN A 111 -5.71 -14.09 -6.99
N ASP A 112 -5.64 -14.66 -8.19
CA ASP A 112 -4.39 -14.71 -8.96
C ASP A 112 -3.96 -13.31 -9.40
N GLU A 113 -4.88 -12.50 -9.88
CA GLU A 113 -4.59 -11.11 -10.27
C GLU A 113 -4.08 -10.32 -9.07
N PHE A 114 -4.74 -10.45 -7.92
CA PHE A 114 -4.36 -9.76 -6.69
C PHE A 114 -2.95 -10.16 -6.23
N SER A 115 -2.69 -11.46 -6.18
CA SER A 115 -1.38 -11.96 -5.70
C SER A 115 -0.24 -11.61 -6.63
N GLY A 116 -0.51 -11.51 -7.93
CA GLY A 116 0.49 -11.18 -8.93
C GLY A 116 0.63 -9.69 -9.23
N PHE A 117 -0.25 -8.84 -8.68
CA PHE A 117 -0.20 -7.41 -8.96
C PHE A 117 0.98 -6.74 -8.27
N GLY A 118 1.57 -5.79 -8.95
CA GLY A 118 2.61 -4.93 -8.40
C GLY A 118 2.89 -3.77 -9.33
N ILE A 119 3.61 -2.80 -8.84
CA ILE A 119 4.11 -1.68 -9.64
C ILE A 119 5.63 -1.67 -9.58
N LYS A 120 6.25 -1.20 -10.65
CA LYS A 120 7.71 -1.14 -10.74
C LYS A 120 8.25 -0.01 -9.89
N ASN A 121 9.53 -0.10 -9.51
CA ASN A 121 10.20 0.99 -8.84
C ASN A 121 10.11 2.26 -9.70
N CYS A 122 9.86 3.38 -9.04
CA CYS A 122 9.70 4.70 -9.69
C CYS A 122 8.49 4.81 -10.61
N GLU A 123 7.59 3.81 -10.61
CA GLU A 123 6.34 3.87 -11.35
C GLU A 123 5.27 4.55 -10.51
N LEU A 124 4.48 5.41 -11.15
CA LEU A 124 3.32 6.06 -10.54
C LEU A 124 2.05 5.45 -11.08
N LYS A 125 1.12 5.15 -10.21
CA LYS A 125 -0.21 4.73 -10.58
C LYS A 125 -1.24 5.73 -10.06
N LYS A 126 -2.07 6.26 -10.94
CA LYS A 126 -3.09 7.25 -10.59
C LYS A 126 -4.42 6.56 -10.34
N TYR A 127 -5.11 6.96 -9.29
CA TYR A 127 -6.47 6.50 -8.98
C TYR A 127 -7.37 7.70 -8.79
N GLU A 128 -8.63 7.53 -9.15
CA GLU A 128 -9.65 8.56 -8.96
C GLU A 128 -10.85 7.93 -8.29
N PHE A 129 -11.41 8.63 -7.30
CA PHE A 129 -12.65 8.21 -6.70
C PHE A 129 -13.79 8.51 -7.67
N LYS A 130 -14.72 7.56 -7.77
CA LYS A 130 -15.97 7.83 -8.50
C LYS A 130 -16.73 8.92 -7.77
N ASP A 131 -17.56 9.65 -8.53
CA ASP A 131 -18.38 10.71 -7.97
C ASP A 131 -19.12 10.20 -6.73
N LYS A 132 -19.01 10.96 -5.63
CA LYS A 132 -19.64 10.63 -4.35
C LYS A 132 -21.16 10.58 -4.46
N ASN A 133 -21.73 11.18 -5.47
CA ASN A 133 -23.17 11.24 -5.71
C ASN A 133 -23.65 10.16 -6.69
N ALA A 134 -22.77 9.30 -7.14
CA ALA A 134 -23.13 8.23 -8.08
C ALA A 134 -23.61 6.99 -7.34
#